data_b8d3f2f270f1adefbf940eee6b3b1f70
#
_entry.id   b8d3f2f270f1adefbf940eee6b3b1f70
#
_cell.length_a   1.000
_cell.length_b   1.000
_cell.length_c   1.000
_cell.angle_alpha   90.00
_cell.angle_beta   90.00
_cell.angle_gamma   90.00
#
_symmetry.space_group_name_H-M   'P 1'
#
loop_
_entity.id
_entity.type
_entity.pdbx_description
1 polymer ?
#
loop_
_entity_poly.entity_id
_entity_poly.type
_entity_poly.pdbx_seq_one_letter_code
_entity_poly.pdbx_strand_id
1 'polypeptide(L)'
;HQEKLNTVQKEVEAFGVKTTTFIADISDPIQISDAINHAESTLNGFDIMINNAGIAQVKALAEVTPSEFNQIMNINVGGVLWGIQAAANKFKQRQQAGKIINACSIAGHEGFALLGVYSATKFAVRALTQAAAKEYASVEITVNSYCPGVVGTDMWVEIDQRFSEITGAPIGQTYKKYVDGIALGRAETPDDVAALVAFLASEDANYITGQSILTDGGMVYR
;
A
#
# COMPACT_ATOMS: atom_id res chain seq x y z
N HIS A 1 -13.12 10.10 -0.79
CA HIS A 1 -13.75 11.14 -1.62
C HIS A 1 -14.65 10.49 -2.67
N GLN A 2 -15.97 10.71 -2.58
CA GLN A 2 -16.97 10.06 -3.46
C GLN A 2 -16.71 10.32 -4.96
N GLU A 3 -16.32 11.53 -5.32
CA GLU A 3 -16.06 11.89 -6.74
C GLU A 3 -14.90 11.09 -7.34
N LYS A 4 -13.77 10.92 -6.59
CA LYS A 4 -12.64 10.09 -7.04
C LYS A 4 -13.07 8.62 -7.18
N LEU A 5 -13.87 8.10 -6.25
CA LEU A 5 -14.39 6.73 -6.34
C LEU A 5 -15.30 6.54 -7.56
N ASN A 6 -16.19 7.50 -7.83
CA ASN A 6 -17.08 7.46 -9.00
C ASN A 6 -16.30 7.50 -10.32
N THR A 7 -15.19 8.24 -10.37
CA THR A 7 -14.31 8.28 -11.55
C THR A 7 -13.66 6.92 -11.78
N VAL A 8 -13.00 6.37 -10.76
CA VAL A 8 -12.38 5.03 -10.84
C VAL A 8 -13.41 3.95 -11.17
N GLN A 9 -14.60 4.03 -10.58
CA GLN A 9 -15.67 3.09 -10.90
C GLN A 9 -15.99 3.06 -12.40
N LYS A 10 -16.18 4.24 -13.02
CA LYS A 10 -16.45 4.33 -14.47
C LYS A 10 -15.30 3.79 -15.33
N GLU A 11 -14.06 4.06 -14.93
CA GLU A 11 -12.89 3.54 -15.62
C GLU A 11 -12.84 2.01 -15.57
N VAL A 12 -13.11 1.42 -14.40
CA VAL A 12 -13.14 -0.04 -14.23
C VAL A 12 -14.31 -0.68 -14.98
N GLU A 13 -15.50 -0.05 -14.97
CA GLU A 13 -16.67 -0.53 -15.73
C GLU A 13 -16.41 -0.57 -17.25
N ALA A 14 -15.54 0.30 -17.76
CA ALA A 14 -15.16 0.31 -19.17
C ALA A 14 -14.44 -0.97 -19.62
N PHE A 15 -13.86 -1.73 -18.69
CA PHE A 15 -13.29 -3.07 -18.95
C PHE A 15 -14.35 -4.18 -18.99
N GLY A 16 -15.63 -3.89 -18.82
CA GLY A 16 -16.73 -4.86 -18.85
C GLY A 16 -16.84 -5.73 -17.59
N VAL A 17 -16.21 -5.34 -16.49
CA VAL A 17 -16.27 -6.05 -15.21
C VAL A 17 -17.26 -5.36 -14.24
N LYS A 18 -17.83 -6.14 -13.32
CA LYS A 18 -18.65 -5.58 -12.24
C LYS A 18 -17.79 -4.81 -11.25
N THR A 19 -18.27 -3.70 -10.77
CA THR A 19 -17.61 -2.89 -9.76
C THR A 19 -18.58 -2.32 -8.74
N THR A 20 -18.11 -2.00 -7.56
CA THR A 20 -18.85 -1.28 -6.53
C THR A 20 -17.89 -0.38 -5.75
N THR A 21 -18.43 0.63 -5.07
CA THR A 21 -17.65 1.54 -4.23
C THR A 21 -18.23 1.58 -2.82
N PHE A 22 -17.33 1.74 -1.84
CA PHE A 22 -17.69 1.88 -0.43
C PHE A 22 -16.76 2.91 0.22
N ILE A 23 -17.31 3.86 0.98
CA ILE A 23 -16.52 4.83 1.73
C ILE A 23 -16.22 4.24 3.11
N ALA A 24 -14.94 4.09 3.43
CA ALA A 24 -14.50 3.61 4.73
C ALA A 24 -13.28 4.40 5.22
N ASP A 25 -13.20 4.60 6.53
CA ASP A 25 -11.96 4.93 7.21
C ASP A 25 -11.20 3.63 7.50
N ILE A 26 -10.04 3.45 6.87
CA ILE A 26 -9.25 2.22 7.04
C ILE A 26 -8.63 2.07 8.43
N SER A 27 -8.59 3.13 9.24
CA SER A 27 -8.17 3.04 10.65
C SER A 27 -9.23 2.40 11.55
N ASP A 28 -10.47 2.25 11.06
CA ASP A 28 -11.59 1.61 11.76
C ASP A 28 -11.79 0.17 11.26
N PRO A 29 -11.53 -0.86 12.09
CA PRO A 29 -11.68 -2.27 11.70
C PRO A 29 -13.12 -2.65 11.33
N ILE A 30 -14.13 -1.98 11.89
CA ILE A 30 -15.54 -2.26 11.58
C ILE A 30 -15.83 -1.83 10.15
N GLN A 31 -15.42 -0.62 9.76
CA GLN A 31 -15.66 -0.11 8.41
C GLN A 31 -14.93 -0.94 7.34
N ILE A 32 -13.75 -1.47 7.62
CA ILE A 32 -13.06 -2.40 6.70
C ILE A 32 -13.88 -3.70 6.54
N SER A 33 -14.37 -4.28 7.63
CA SER A 33 -15.21 -5.48 7.57
C SER A 33 -16.49 -5.23 6.78
N ASP A 34 -17.13 -4.08 6.97
CA ASP A 34 -18.33 -3.68 6.24
C ASP A 34 -18.04 -3.50 4.74
N ALA A 35 -16.89 -2.91 4.39
CA ALA A 35 -16.46 -2.77 2.99
C ALA A 35 -16.29 -4.14 2.31
N ILE A 36 -15.66 -5.12 2.99
CA ILE A 36 -15.50 -6.49 2.46
C ILE A 36 -16.86 -7.18 2.32
N ASN A 37 -17.75 -7.07 3.31
CA ASN A 37 -19.08 -7.65 3.25
C ASN A 37 -19.92 -7.03 2.11
N HIS A 38 -19.81 -5.71 1.91
CA HIS A 38 -20.46 -5.02 0.80
C HIS A 38 -19.93 -5.51 -0.55
N ALA A 39 -18.61 -5.61 -0.71
CA ALA A 39 -17.99 -6.11 -1.94
C ALA A 39 -18.43 -7.55 -2.24
N GLU A 40 -18.35 -8.45 -1.26
CA GLU A 40 -18.76 -9.85 -1.40
C GLU A 40 -20.23 -9.99 -1.81
N SER A 41 -21.14 -9.29 -1.13
CA SER A 41 -22.57 -9.35 -1.42
C SER A 41 -22.94 -8.79 -2.78
N THR A 42 -22.25 -7.75 -3.24
CA THR A 42 -22.54 -7.07 -4.51
C THR A 42 -21.91 -7.79 -5.70
N LEU A 43 -20.67 -8.31 -5.52
CA LEU A 43 -19.89 -8.91 -6.61
C LEU A 43 -19.96 -10.45 -6.64
N ASN A 44 -20.61 -11.08 -5.65
CA ASN A 44 -20.75 -12.52 -5.45
C ASN A 44 -19.40 -13.24 -5.23
N GLY A 45 -18.40 -12.58 -4.68
CA GLY A 45 -17.08 -13.15 -4.40
C GLY A 45 -16.14 -12.19 -3.72
N PHE A 46 -15.11 -12.73 -3.08
CA PHE A 46 -14.01 -11.99 -2.50
C PHE A 46 -12.80 -12.92 -2.41
N ASP A 47 -11.79 -12.71 -3.24
CA ASP A 47 -10.66 -13.62 -3.44
C ASP A 47 -9.32 -12.95 -3.20
N ILE A 48 -9.26 -11.63 -3.37
CA ILE A 48 -8.04 -10.86 -3.26
C ILE A 48 -8.30 -9.60 -2.45
N MET A 49 -7.45 -9.34 -1.47
CA MET A 49 -7.41 -8.07 -0.72
C MET A 49 -6.15 -7.29 -1.07
N ILE A 50 -6.30 -6.04 -1.49
CA ILE A 50 -5.17 -5.13 -1.70
C ILE A 50 -5.28 -3.99 -0.69
N ASN A 51 -4.41 -3.99 0.32
CA ASN A 51 -4.29 -2.93 1.31
C ASN A 51 -3.40 -1.82 0.73
N ASN A 52 -3.99 -0.95 -0.09
CA ASN A 52 -3.25 0.10 -0.82
C ASN A 52 -3.27 1.46 -0.11
N ALA A 53 -4.32 1.78 0.63
CA ALA A 53 -4.49 3.10 1.24
C ALA A 53 -3.40 3.41 2.28
N GLY A 54 -2.90 4.64 2.26
CA GLY A 54 -1.89 5.11 3.17
C GLY A 54 -1.57 6.59 2.96
N ILE A 55 -0.83 7.17 3.90
CA ILE A 55 -0.39 8.56 3.86
C ILE A 55 1.13 8.64 4.00
N ALA A 56 1.73 9.70 3.44
CA ALA A 56 3.12 10.08 3.70
C ALA A 56 3.18 11.07 4.87
N GLN A 57 4.36 11.14 5.50
CA GLN A 57 4.68 12.17 6.47
C GLN A 57 6.14 12.59 6.25
N VAL A 58 6.34 13.88 5.99
CA VAL A 58 7.67 14.49 5.88
C VAL A 58 7.86 15.41 7.06
N LYS A 59 8.74 15.02 8.00
CA LYS A 59 9.00 15.80 9.21
C LYS A 59 10.32 15.39 9.87
N ALA A 60 11.02 16.34 10.50
CA ALA A 60 12.18 16.02 11.34
C ALA A 60 11.73 15.19 12.55
N LEU A 61 12.47 14.14 12.92
CA LEU A 61 12.09 13.26 14.04
C LEU A 61 11.86 14.02 15.35
N ALA A 62 12.66 15.05 15.60
CA ALA A 62 12.54 15.88 16.81
C ALA A 62 11.24 16.70 16.89
N GLU A 63 10.55 16.87 15.77
CA GLU A 63 9.34 17.70 15.66
C GLU A 63 8.04 16.90 15.56
N VAL A 64 8.14 15.56 15.47
CA VAL A 64 6.96 14.72 15.36
C VAL A 64 6.18 14.75 16.67
N THR A 65 4.92 15.14 16.59
CA THR A 65 4.02 15.15 17.74
C THR A 65 3.37 13.78 17.97
N PRO A 66 2.92 13.46 19.22
CA PRO A 66 2.20 12.23 19.50
C PRO A 66 0.94 12.05 18.62
N SER A 67 0.23 13.12 18.31
CA SER A 67 -0.97 13.08 17.45
C SER A 67 -0.62 12.67 16.03
N GLU A 68 0.41 13.26 15.43
CA GLU A 68 0.87 12.94 14.09
C GLU A 68 1.41 11.51 14.00
N PHE A 69 2.17 11.09 15.02
CA PHE A 69 2.64 9.70 15.13
C PHE A 69 1.46 8.72 15.16
N ASN A 70 0.49 8.95 16.03
CA ASN A 70 -0.69 8.08 16.14
C ASN A 70 -1.50 8.05 14.85
N GLN A 71 -1.68 9.19 14.19
CA GLN A 71 -2.42 9.27 12.92
C GLN A 71 -1.79 8.39 11.85
N ILE A 72 -0.49 8.54 11.58
CA ILE A 72 0.17 7.77 10.52
C ILE A 72 0.27 6.29 10.88
N MET A 73 0.49 5.94 12.16
CA MET A 73 0.50 4.55 12.62
C MET A 73 -0.87 3.89 12.49
N ASN A 74 -1.95 4.58 12.87
CA ASN A 74 -3.30 4.04 12.76
C ASN A 74 -3.71 3.81 11.30
N ILE A 75 -3.34 4.73 10.40
CA ILE A 75 -3.67 4.59 8.98
C ILE A 75 -2.77 3.54 8.31
N ASN A 76 -1.44 3.72 8.36
CA ASN A 76 -0.52 2.92 7.55
C ASN A 76 -0.28 1.51 8.12
N VAL A 77 -0.30 1.35 9.44
CA VAL A 77 -0.07 0.06 10.10
C VAL A 77 -1.38 -0.57 10.54
N GLY A 78 -2.20 0.19 11.26
CA GLY A 78 -3.53 -0.25 11.69
C GLY A 78 -4.39 -0.68 10.50
N GLY A 79 -4.53 0.18 9.48
CA GLY A 79 -5.33 -0.14 8.29
C GLY A 79 -4.90 -1.42 7.58
N VAL A 80 -3.59 -1.66 7.47
CA VAL A 80 -3.07 -2.92 6.89
C VAL A 80 -3.37 -4.11 7.80
N LEU A 81 -3.19 -3.99 9.12
CA LEU A 81 -3.49 -5.05 10.08
C LEU A 81 -4.97 -5.44 10.04
N TRP A 82 -5.86 -4.45 10.08
CA TRP A 82 -7.31 -4.69 10.04
C TRP A 82 -7.74 -5.29 8.70
N GLY A 83 -7.14 -4.85 7.59
CA GLY A 83 -7.38 -5.42 6.27
C GLY A 83 -6.92 -6.88 6.18
N ILE A 84 -5.74 -7.23 6.71
CA ILE A 84 -5.25 -8.61 6.81
C ILE A 84 -6.22 -9.46 7.62
N GLN A 85 -6.63 -9.00 8.82
CA GLN A 85 -7.53 -9.74 9.70
C GLN A 85 -8.90 -9.97 9.07
N ALA A 86 -9.51 -8.92 8.52
CA ALA A 86 -10.83 -9.02 7.92
C ALA A 86 -10.85 -9.93 6.69
N ALA A 87 -9.84 -9.81 5.81
CA ALA A 87 -9.71 -10.66 4.62
C ALA A 87 -9.45 -12.13 5.00
N ALA A 88 -8.49 -12.39 5.90
CA ALA A 88 -8.19 -13.75 6.33
C ALA A 88 -9.39 -14.44 7.01
N ASN A 89 -10.14 -13.70 7.84
CA ASN A 89 -11.35 -14.21 8.45
C ASN A 89 -12.42 -14.56 7.40
N LYS A 90 -12.58 -13.70 6.37
CA LYS A 90 -13.52 -13.95 5.29
C LYS A 90 -13.15 -15.20 4.48
N PHE A 91 -11.88 -15.36 4.09
CA PHE A 91 -11.41 -16.56 3.37
C PHE A 91 -11.60 -17.83 4.19
N LYS A 92 -11.28 -17.80 5.50
CA LYS A 92 -11.50 -18.95 6.40
C LYS A 92 -12.98 -19.32 6.52
N GLN A 93 -13.87 -18.34 6.69
CA GLN A 93 -15.32 -18.56 6.76
C GLN A 93 -15.87 -19.22 5.49
N ARG A 94 -15.31 -18.89 4.33
CA ARG A 94 -15.68 -19.46 3.05
C ARG A 94 -14.94 -20.76 2.71
N GLN A 95 -13.99 -21.17 3.54
CA GLN A 95 -13.13 -22.35 3.30
C GLN A 95 -12.45 -22.29 1.93
N GLN A 96 -11.93 -21.11 1.56
CA GLN A 96 -11.29 -20.86 0.28
C GLN A 96 -9.88 -20.31 0.45
N ALA A 97 -9.02 -20.58 -0.53
CA ALA A 97 -7.74 -19.89 -0.68
C ALA A 97 -7.95 -18.40 -0.93
N GLY A 98 -6.94 -17.58 -0.65
CA GLY A 98 -7.02 -16.14 -0.86
C GLY A 98 -5.66 -15.48 -0.99
N LYS A 99 -5.67 -14.24 -1.47
CA LYS A 99 -4.45 -13.43 -1.60
C LYS A 99 -4.59 -12.11 -0.88
N ILE A 100 -3.57 -11.74 -0.11
CA ILE A 100 -3.48 -10.44 0.55
C ILE A 100 -2.21 -9.75 0.08
N ILE A 101 -2.35 -8.54 -0.44
CA ILE A 101 -1.26 -7.75 -1.02
C ILE A 101 -1.21 -6.39 -0.33
N ASN A 102 -0.08 -6.07 0.31
CA ASN A 102 0.05 -4.89 1.13
C ASN A 102 0.94 -3.83 0.46
N ALA A 103 0.53 -2.57 0.47
CA ALA A 103 1.35 -1.45 0.02
C ALA A 103 2.46 -1.15 1.03
N CYS A 104 3.67 -1.59 0.74
CA CYS A 104 4.88 -1.20 1.44
C CYS A 104 5.52 0.03 0.76
N SER A 105 6.83 0.07 0.64
CA SER A 105 7.66 1.08 -0.04
C SER A 105 9.13 0.64 0.03
N ILE A 106 10.02 1.25 -0.76
CA ILE A 106 11.47 1.21 -0.49
C ILE A 106 11.77 1.63 0.95
N ALA A 107 10.95 2.53 1.52
CA ALA A 107 11.03 2.97 2.92
C ALA A 107 10.73 1.85 3.95
N GLY A 108 10.28 0.67 3.53
CA GLY A 108 10.21 -0.54 4.36
C GLY A 108 11.50 -1.38 4.33
N HIS A 109 12.47 -0.97 3.53
CA HIS A 109 13.78 -1.61 3.41
C HIS A 109 14.92 -0.70 3.90
N GLU A 110 14.73 0.60 3.83
CA GLU A 110 15.68 1.62 4.24
C GLU A 110 14.99 2.80 4.90
N GLY A 111 15.63 3.43 5.91
CA GLY A 111 15.13 4.64 6.54
C GLY A 111 15.61 5.88 5.81
N PHE A 112 14.70 6.80 5.50
CA PHE A 112 15.01 8.07 4.82
C PHE A 112 14.91 9.24 5.78
N ALA A 113 15.87 10.18 5.68
CA ALA A 113 15.83 11.43 6.44
C ALA A 113 14.52 12.19 6.14
N LEU A 114 13.93 12.82 7.15
CA LEU A 114 12.62 13.48 7.14
C LEU A 114 11.41 12.57 6.88
N LEU A 115 11.63 11.31 6.54
CA LEU A 115 10.58 10.28 6.37
C LEU A 115 10.67 9.20 7.47
N GLY A 116 11.23 9.52 8.64
CA GLY A 116 11.56 8.53 9.67
C GLY A 116 10.35 7.74 10.18
N VAL A 117 9.26 8.41 10.56
CA VAL A 117 8.05 7.73 11.05
C VAL A 117 7.32 7.03 9.90
N TYR A 118 7.27 7.64 8.71
CA TYR A 118 6.76 6.96 7.51
C TYR A 118 7.53 5.65 7.24
N SER A 119 8.87 5.69 7.26
CA SER A 119 9.70 4.49 7.10
C SER A 119 9.37 3.45 8.17
N ALA A 120 9.25 3.84 9.44
CA ALA A 120 8.87 2.93 10.52
C ALA A 120 7.52 2.23 10.25
N THR A 121 6.52 2.96 9.69
CA THR A 121 5.25 2.32 9.30
C THR A 121 5.44 1.27 8.19
N LYS A 122 6.32 1.54 7.22
CA LYS A 122 6.55 0.61 6.10
C LYS A 122 7.39 -0.60 6.51
N PHE A 123 8.33 -0.46 7.45
CA PHE A 123 8.98 -1.60 8.11
C PHE A 123 7.96 -2.46 8.88
N ALA A 124 7.01 -1.84 9.58
CA ALA A 124 5.94 -2.56 10.28
C ALA A 124 5.04 -3.33 9.29
N VAL A 125 4.65 -2.74 8.15
CA VAL A 125 3.90 -3.44 7.10
C VAL A 125 4.65 -4.65 6.57
N ARG A 126 5.97 -4.54 6.36
CA ARG A 126 6.81 -5.67 5.97
C ARG A 126 6.80 -6.79 7.02
N ALA A 127 6.92 -6.45 8.30
CA ALA A 127 6.87 -7.42 9.39
C ALA A 127 5.49 -8.11 9.48
N LEU A 128 4.38 -7.35 9.38
CA LEU A 128 3.02 -7.88 9.35
C LEU A 128 2.80 -8.82 8.16
N THR A 129 3.32 -8.49 6.99
CA THR A 129 3.27 -9.33 5.80
C THR A 129 3.92 -10.70 6.04
N GLN A 130 5.12 -10.70 6.63
CA GLN A 130 5.85 -11.93 6.93
C GLN A 130 5.17 -12.79 8.01
N ALA A 131 4.66 -12.16 9.06
CA ALA A 131 3.95 -12.84 10.14
C ALA A 131 2.66 -13.50 9.61
N ALA A 132 1.82 -12.72 8.92
CA ALA A 132 0.56 -13.19 8.35
C ALA A 132 0.77 -14.30 7.32
N ALA A 133 1.81 -14.22 6.49
CA ALA A 133 2.17 -15.28 5.55
C ALA A 133 2.41 -16.63 6.24
N LYS A 134 3.10 -16.61 7.39
CA LYS A 134 3.36 -17.83 8.19
C LYS A 134 2.10 -18.33 8.91
N GLU A 135 1.31 -17.42 9.46
CA GLU A 135 0.11 -17.76 10.24
C GLU A 135 -1.00 -18.34 9.35
N TYR A 136 -1.09 -17.92 8.09
CA TYR A 136 -2.19 -18.30 7.21
C TYR A 136 -1.80 -19.28 6.10
N ALA A 137 -0.55 -19.73 6.03
CA ALA A 137 -0.09 -20.69 5.03
C ALA A 137 -0.87 -22.02 5.04
N SER A 138 -1.24 -22.51 6.24
CA SER A 138 -1.97 -23.78 6.39
C SER A 138 -3.42 -23.73 5.86
N VAL A 139 -3.93 -22.54 5.57
CA VAL A 139 -5.27 -22.33 5.00
C VAL A 139 -5.20 -21.72 3.60
N GLU A 140 -4.07 -21.91 2.91
CA GLU A 140 -3.83 -21.54 1.52
C GLU A 140 -4.03 -20.04 1.23
N ILE A 141 -3.73 -19.17 2.21
CA ILE A 141 -3.73 -17.73 2.01
C ILE A 141 -2.29 -17.26 1.83
N THR A 142 -2.00 -16.64 0.68
CA THR A 142 -0.71 -15.98 0.46
C THR A 142 -0.78 -14.51 0.89
N VAL A 143 0.29 -14.02 1.53
CA VAL A 143 0.39 -12.62 1.96
C VAL A 143 1.72 -12.05 1.50
N ASN A 144 1.67 -11.05 0.62
CA ASN A 144 2.84 -10.40 0.08
C ASN A 144 2.72 -8.87 0.15
N SER A 145 3.82 -8.16 -0.06
CA SER A 145 3.80 -6.72 -0.21
C SER A 145 4.59 -6.27 -1.43
N TYR A 146 4.19 -5.16 -2.01
CA TYR A 146 4.91 -4.46 -3.06
C TYR A 146 5.55 -3.19 -2.49
N CYS A 147 6.75 -2.89 -2.95
CA CYS A 147 7.59 -1.83 -2.40
C CYS A 147 8.01 -0.86 -3.51
N PRO A 148 7.14 0.11 -3.88
CA PRO A 148 7.46 1.10 -4.89
C PRO A 148 8.59 2.03 -4.45
N GLY A 149 9.28 2.58 -5.45
CA GLY A 149 10.22 3.68 -5.29
C GLY A 149 9.54 5.05 -5.40
N VAL A 150 9.99 5.84 -6.37
CA VAL A 150 9.46 7.18 -6.67
C VAL A 150 8.42 7.07 -7.78
N VAL A 151 7.15 7.05 -7.39
CA VAL A 151 6.02 6.99 -8.34
C VAL A 151 5.50 8.39 -8.63
N GLY A 152 5.33 8.75 -9.89
CA GLY A 152 4.82 10.07 -10.32
C GLY A 152 3.33 10.25 -9.99
N THR A 153 3.01 10.57 -8.74
CA THR A 153 1.64 10.71 -8.21
C THR A 153 1.50 11.96 -7.35
N ASP A 154 0.25 12.32 -7.00
CA ASP A 154 -0.07 13.43 -6.09
C ASP A 154 0.69 13.33 -4.76
N MET A 155 0.96 12.12 -4.25
CA MET A 155 1.73 11.91 -3.02
C MET A 155 3.15 12.47 -3.12
N TRP A 156 3.83 12.30 -4.26
CA TRP A 156 5.16 12.85 -4.46
C TRP A 156 5.16 14.37 -4.65
N VAL A 157 4.09 14.95 -5.18
CA VAL A 157 3.90 16.41 -5.21
C VAL A 157 3.85 16.95 -3.78
N GLU A 158 3.09 16.31 -2.89
CA GLU A 158 3.01 16.70 -1.49
C GLU A 158 4.34 16.50 -0.75
N ILE A 159 5.01 15.36 -0.97
CA ILE A 159 6.34 15.08 -0.38
C ILE A 159 7.35 16.16 -0.78
N ASP A 160 7.46 16.46 -2.08
CA ASP A 160 8.42 17.44 -2.59
C ASP A 160 8.15 18.84 -2.02
N GLN A 161 6.88 19.25 -1.95
CA GLN A 161 6.47 20.50 -1.33
C GLN A 161 6.90 20.56 0.15
N ARG A 162 6.66 19.50 0.93
CA ARG A 162 7.06 19.45 2.34
C ARG A 162 8.57 19.48 2.54
N PHE A 163 9.32 18.81 1.68
CA PHE A 163 10.78 18.93 1.67
C PHE A 163 11.21 20.35 1.40
N SER A 164 10.61 21.04 0.41
CA SER A 164 10.89 22.45 0.11
C SER A 164 10.64 23.35 1.31
N GLU A 165 9.53 23.19 2.01
CA GLU A 165 9.18 23.96 3.21
C GLU A 165 10.19 23.78 4.36
N ILE A 166 10.72 22.58 4.56
CA ILE A 166 11.65 22.26 5.64
C ILE A 166 13.08 22.64 5.29
N THR A 167 13.52 22.40 4.06
CA THR A 167 14.93 22.52 3.67
C THR A 167 15.26 23.83 2.97
N GLY A 168 14.25 24.58 2.51
CA GLY A 168 14.42 25.76 1.66
C GLY A 168 14.80 25.44 0.21
N ALA A 169 14.83 24.16 -0.18
CA ALA A 169 15.10 23.75 -1.56
C ALA A 169 13.96 24.16 -2.51
N PRO A 170 14.23 24.56 -3.75
CA PRO A 170 13.18 24.83 -4.74
C PRO A 170 12.25 23.62 -4.94
N ILE A 171 10.95 23.89 -5.14
CA ILE A 171 9.97 22.85 -5.50
C ILE A 171 10.43 22.10 -6.76
N GLY A 172 10.28 20.79 -6.76
CA GLY A 172 10.74 19.88 -7.83
C GLY A 172 12.18 19.41 -7.65
N GLN A 173 12.99 20.06 -6.84
CA GLN A 173 14.40 19.71 -6.66
C GLN A 173 14.57 18.38 -5.91
N THR A 174 13.79 18.15 -4.87
CA THR A 174 13.85 16.91 -4.10
C THR A 174 13.37 15.74 -4.97
N TYR A 175 12.23 15.90 -5.64
CA TYR A 175 11.74 14.90 -6.58
C TYR A 175 12.79 14.54 -7.64
N LYS A 176 13.36 15.57 -8.30
CA LYS A 176 14.42 15.36 -9.30
C LYS A 176 15.62 14.62 -8.73
N LYS A 177 16.10 15.01 -7.54
CA LYS A 177 17.23 14.33 -6.88
C LYS A 177 16.98 12.83 -6.67
N TYR A 178 15.77 12.46 -6.24
CA TYR A 178 15.42 11.06 -6.05
C TYR A 178 15.32 10.33 -7.39
N VAL A 179 14.72 10.95 -8.41
CA VAL A 179 14.62 10.37 -9.77
C VAL A 179 15.99 10.18 -10.41
N ASP A 180 16.90 11.14 -10.24
CA ASP A 180 18.28 11.05 -10.76
C ASP A 180 19.06 9.88 -10.14
N GLY A 181 18.63 9.36 -8.97
CA GLY A 181 19.21 8.20 -8.30
C GLY A 181 18.65 6.84 -8.76
N ILE A 182 17.65 6.83 -9.65
CA ILE A 182 17.05 5.59 -10.16
C ILE A 182 17.92 5.02 -11.29
N ALA A 183 18.34 3.75 -11.16
CA ALA A 183 19.21 3.12 -12.16
C ALA A 183 18.56 3.04 -13.55
N LEU A 184 17.23 2.87 -13.64
CA LEU A 184 16.48 2.90 -14.91
C LEU A 184 16.30 4.30 -15.48
N GLY A 185 16.72 5.37 -14.79
CA GLY A 185 16.77 6.75 -15.30
C GLY A 185 15.42 7.47 -15.42
N ARG A 186 14.35 6.93 -14.85
CA ARG A 186 13.03 7.56 -14.85
C ARG A 186 12.27 7.29 -13.54
N ALA A 187 11.32 8.14 -13.23
CA ALA A 187 10.35 7.85 -12.19
C ALA A 187 9.48 6.63 -12.56
N GLU A 188 9.02 5.92 -11.55
CA GLU A 188 8.05 4.84 -11.70
C GLU A 188 6.66 5.42 -12.04
N THR A 189 5.91 4.72 -12.87
CA THR A 189 4.52 5.06 -13.18
C THR A 189 3.56 4.20 -12.35
N PRO A 190 2.30 4.63 -12.15
CA PRO A 190 1.28 3.77 -11.55
C PRO A 190 1.14 2.40 -12.25
N ASP A 191 1.32 2.36 -13.57
CA ASP A 191 1.24 1.11 -14.36
C ASP A 191 2.39 0.16 -14.06
N ASP A 192 3.60 0.66 -13.80
CA ASP A 192 4.73 -0.18 -13.37
C ASP A 192 4.40 -0.89 -12.04
N VAL A 193 3.80 -0.17 -11.09
CA VAL A 193 3.33 -0.73 -9.80
C VAL A 193 2.20 -1.73 -10.01
N ALA A 194 1.21 -1.36 -10.83
CA ALA A 194 0.03 -2.18 -11.09
C ALA A 194 0.41 -3.52 -11.73
N ALA A 195 1.43 -3.55 -12.59
CA ALA A 195 1.93 -4.78 -13.21
C ALA A 195 2.42 -5.80 -12.16
N LEU A 196 3.19 -5.36 -11.15
CA LEU A 196 3.61 -6.25 -10.05
C LEU A 196 2.43 -6.69 -9.19
N VAL A 197 1.50 -5.78 -8.88
CA VAL A 197 0.31 -6.11 -8.08
C VAL A 197 -0.57 -7.13 -8.82
N ALA A 198 -0.77 -6.96 -10.13
CA ALA A 198 -1.50 -7.90 -10.97
C ALA A 198 -0.84 -9.29 -11.01
N PHE A 199 0.49 -9.35 -11.13
CA PHE A 199 1.24 -10.59 -11.03
C PHE A 199 1.04 -11.27 -9.67
N LEU A 200 1.18 -10.54 -8.56
CA LEU A 200 0.97 -11.09 -7.22
C LEU A 200 -0.47 -11.57 -6.99
N ALA A 201 -1.43 -10.96 -7.67
CA ALA A 201 -2.84 -11.36 -7.64
C ALA A 201 -3.14 -12.59 -8.51
N SER A 202 -2.30 -12.90 -9.49
CA SER A 202 -2.50 -14.00 -10.44
C SER A 202 -2.14 -15.38 -9.87
N GLU A 203 -2.52 -16.44 -10.58
CA GLU A 203 -2.15 -17.82 -10.25
C GLU A 203 -0.64 -18.08 -10.35
N ASP A 204 0.07 -17.32 -11.19
CA ASP A 204 1.52 -17.45 -11.37
C ASP A 204 2.30 -17.14 -10.08
N ALA A 205 1.68 -16.41 -9.13
CA ALA A 205 2.25 -16.09 -7.83
C ALA A 205 1.80 -17.02 -6.69
N ASN A 206 1.15 -18.16 -6.97
CA ASN A 206 0.60 -19.04 -5.92
C ASN A 206 1.66 -19.65 -4.99
N TYR A 207 2.92 -19.72 -5.41
CA TYR A 207 4.03 -20.21 -4.58
C TYR A 207 4.87 -19.08 -3.96
N ILE A 208 4.39 -17.83 -4.01
CA ILE A 208 5.04 -16.65 -3.45
C ILE A 208 4.25 -16.18 -2.23
N THR A 209 4.87 -16.21 -1.05
CA THR A 209 4.27 -15.67 0.19
C THR A 209 5.33 -15.11 1.11
N GLY A 210 4.99 -14.12 1.93
CA GLY A 210 5.88 -13.45 2.88
C GLY A 210 6.91 -12.52 2.24
N GLN A 211 6.79 -12.24 0.94
CA GLN A 211 7.75 -11.41 0.22
C GLN A 211 7.37 -9.94 0.24
N SER A 212 8.40 -9.08 0.24
CA SER A 212 8.27 -7.63 0.09
C SER A 212 9.09 -7.23 -1.14
N ILE A 213 8.44 -7.18 -2.29
CA ILE A 213 9.09 -7.11 -3.59
C ILE A 213 9.29 -5.64 -3.98
N LEU A 214 10.54 -5.27 -4.24
CA LEU A 214 10.92 -3.95 -4.73
C LEU A 214 10.50 -3.79 -6.19
N THR A 215 9.84 -2.65 -6.51
CA THR A 215 9.56 -2.17 -7.85
C THR A 215 10.00 -0.70 -7.90
N ASP A 216 11.31 -0.45 -7.94
CA ASP A 216 11.89 0.86 -7.68
C ASP A 216 12.90 1.31 -8.74
N GLY A 217 13.00 0.58 -9.83
CA GLY A 217 13.93 0.88 -10.91
C GLY A 217 15.41 0.79 -10.52
N GLY A 218 15.72 0.10 -9.41
CA GLY A 218 17.09 -0.08 -8.92
C GLY A 218 17.59 1.05 -8.03
N MET A 219 16.73 1.61 -7.17
CA MET A 219 17.12 2.55 -6.12
C MET A 219 17.68 1.85 -4.89
N VAL A 220 17.07 0.74 -4.48
CA VAL A 220 17.41 -0.01 -3.27
C VAL A 220 17.61 -1.47 -3.61
N TYR A 221 18.71 -2.06 -3.12
CA TYR A 221 19.04 -3.48 -3.30
C TYR A 221 19.03 -4.17 -1.95
N ARG A 222 18.06 -5.08 -1.71
CA ARG A 222 17.92 -5.81 -0.42
C ARG A 222 17.45 -7.26 -0.64
#